data_4dad5f890fee72c94e36201ac10f582c
#
_entry.id   4dad5f890fee72c94e36201ac10f582c
#
_cell.length_a   1.000
_cell.length_b   1.000
_cell.length_c   1.000
_cell.angle_alpha   90.00
_cell.angle_beta   90.00
_cell.angle_gamma   90.00
#
_symmetry.space_group_name_H-M   'P 1'
#
loop_
_entity.id
_entity.type
_entity.pdbx_description
1 polymer ?
#
loop_
_entity_poly.entity_id
_entity_poly.type
_entity_poly.pdbx_seq_one_letter_code
_entity_poly.pdbx_strand_id
1 'polypeptide(L)'
;MTAQIPYQHSSGYISHFHNNELDAGRGRDYNVTIKYLDDKEENIEGQAAKISHNASLHIPVLLCLVISLGGFIFGWDIGTIGGMTNMVSFQEKFGTTNLIHDDETIFVSTKKLTDLQIGLIISIFNISCGVGALTLSKIGDWIGRKGGIWFALXVYCIGITIQILSYGRWYFLTLGRAVTGIGVGVTTVLVPMFLSENSPLKIRGSMVSTYQLIVTFGILMGNILNFICERCYKDPTQNIAWQLPLFLGYIWAIIIGMSLVYVPESPQYLAKIKNDVPSAKYSFARMNGIPATDSMVIEFIDDLLENNYNNEETNNESKKQSLVKRNTFEFIMGKPKLWXRLIIGMMIMTFQQLSGINYFFYYGTSVFKGVGIKDPYITSIILSSVNFLSTILGIYYVEKWGRKTCLLYGSTNLLFYMMTYATVGTFGRETDFSNIVLIIVTCCFIFWFAITLGPVTFVLVSELFPLRTRAISMAICTFINWMFNFLISLLTPMIVSKIDFKLGYIFAACLLALIXFSWILVPETKEKE
;
A
#
# COMPACT_ATOMS: atom_id res chain seq x y z
N MET A 1 35.74 -47.65 -25.57
CA MET A 1 34.38 -48.23 -25.54
C MET A 1 33.40 -47.13 -25.11
N THR A 2 32.82 -46.49 -26.09
CA THR A 2 31.87 -45.40 -25.96
C THR A 2 30.46 -45.98 -26.08
N ALA A 3 29.68 -45.92 -25.01
CA ALA A 3 28.27 -46.31 -25.05
C ALA A 3 27.42 -45.09 -25.44
N GLN A 4 26.83 -45.17 -26.61
CA GLN A 4 25.82 -44.20 -27.07
C GLN A 4 24.45 -44.58 -26.48
N ILE A 5 23.81 -43.65 -25.82
CA ILE A 5 22.42 -43.78 -25.40
C ILE A 5 21.54 -43.10 -26.48
N PRO A 6 20.58 -43.78 -27.06
CA PRO A 6 19.75 -43.19 -28.11
C PRO A 6 18.66 -42.29 -27.52
N TYR A 7 18.56 -41.08 -28.05
CA TYR A 7 17.44 -40.20 -27.85
C TYR A 7 16.20 -40.77 -28.56
N GLN A 8 15.17 -41.08 -27.79
CA GLN A 8 13.87 -41.39 -28.38
C GLN A 8 13.07 -40.10 -28.50
N HIS A 9 12.84 -39.66 -29.73
CA HIS A 9 11.86 -38.65 -30.07
C HIS A 9 10.45 -39.20 -29.81
N SER A 10 9.73 -38.60 -28.86
CA SER A 10 8.29 -38.81 -28.74
C SER A 10 7.56 -37.81 -29.65
N SER A 11 7.60 -38.09 -30.96
CA SER A 11 6.73 -37.43 -31.92
C SER A 11 5.49 -38.31 -32.15
N GLY A 12 4.47 -38.07 -31.44
CA GLY A 12 3.22 -38.81 -31.62
C GLY A 12 2.11 -38.25 -30.75
N TYR A 13 1.46 -37.21 -31.22
CA TYR A 13 0.06 -36.88 -30.94
C TYR A 13 -0.32 -35.54 -31.59
N ILE A 14 -0.05 -35.42 -32.90
CA ILE A 14 -0.73 -34.39 -33.72
C ILE A 14 -1.08 -35.05 -35.06
N SER A 15 -2.14 -35.79 -35.08
CA SER A 15 -2.94 -36.05 -36.27
C SER A 15 -4.23 -36.74 -35.86
N HIS A 16 -5.26 -35.97 -35.70
CA HIS A 16 -6.66 -36.33 -35.90
C HIS A 16 -7.57 -35.23 -35.33
N PHE A 17 -7.61 -34.12 -35.98
CA PHE A 17 -8.78 -33.24 -35.91
C PHE A 17 -8.84 -32.36 -37.16
N HIS A 18 -9.23 -33.01 -38.27
CA HIS A 18 -9.65 -32.27 -39.45
C HIS A 18 -11.00 -32.83 -39.90
N ASN A 19 -11.92 -31.91 -40.09
CA ASN A 19 -13.26 -32.11 -40.65
C ASN A 19 -14.34 -32.63 -39.69
N ASN A 20 -15.09 -31.76 -39.09
CA ASN A 20 -16.53 -31.62 -39.32
C ASN A 20 -17.13 -30.52 -38.42
N GLU A 21 -18.03 -29.79 -39.04
CA GLU A 21 -18.99 -28.84 -38.47
C GLU A 21 -18.52 -27.43 -38.22
N LEU A 22 -18.60 -26.64 -39.28
CA LEU A 22 -18.85 -25.20 -39.23
C LEU A 22 -20.31 -25.01 -38.74
N ASP A 23 -20.42 -24.19 -37.72
CA ASP A 23 -21.58 -23.59 -37.09
C ASP A 23 -21.98 -24.19 -35.72
N ALA A 24 -21.78 -23.37 -34.74
CA ALA A 24 -22.27 -23.32 -33.36
C ALA A 24 -21.16 -23.22 -32.28
N GLY A 25 -19.94 -22.80 -32.65
CA GLY A 25 -18.79 -22.97 -31.77
C GLY A 25 -18.11 -21.74 -31.18
N ARG A 26 -18.53 -20.50 -31.52
CA ARG A 26 -17.75 -19.30 -31.11
C ARG A 26 -17.77 -19.03 -29.60
N GLY A 27 -18.67 -19.63 -28.83
CA GLY A 27 -18.73 -19.46 -27.38
C GLY A 27 -17.94 -20.50 -26.58
N ARG A 28 -17.77 -21.71 -27.15
CA ARG A 28 -17.12 -22.83 -26.43
C ARG A 28 -15.59 -22.80 -26.52
N ASP A 29 -15.05 -22.41 -27.68
CA ASP A 29 -13.60 -22.37 -27.89
C ASP A 29 -12.92 -21.30 -27.02
N TYR A 30 -13.61 -20.18 -26.79
CA TYR A 30 -13.11 -19.13 -25.91
C TYR A 30 -13.00 -19.59 -24.45
N ASN A 31 -14.01 -20.33 -23.96
CA ASN A 31 -14.01 -20.84 -22.59
C ASN A 31 -12.95 -21.95 -22.40
N VAL A 32 -12.74 -22.78 -23.44
CA VAL A 32 -11.71 -23.85 -23.39
C VAL A 32 -10.32 -23.24 -23.42
N THR A 33 -10.07 -22.22 -24.24
CA THR A 33 -8.74 -21.55 -24.29
C THR A 33 -8.45 -20.78 -23.01
N ILE A 34 -9.45 -20.09 -22.45
CA ILE A 34 -9.31 -19.39 -21.16
C ILE A 34 -9.03 -20.41 -20.05
N LYS A 35 -9.81 -21.48 -20.00
CA LYS A 35 -9.62 -22.55 -19.01
C LYS A 35 -8.25 -23.22 -19.15
N TYR A 36 -7.77 -23.43 -20.38
CA TYR A 36 -6.46 -24.03 -20.64
C TYR A 36 -5.31 -23.10 -20.21
N LEU A 37 -5.48 -21.78 -20.36
CA LEU A 37 -4.50 -20.80 -19.90
C LEU A 37 -4.53 -20.66 -18.37
N ASP A 38 -5.73 -20.68 -17.78
CA ASP A 38 -5.91 -20.66 -16.31
C ASP A 38 -5.35 -21.96 -15.70
N ASP A 39 -5.67 -23.13 -16.29
CA ASP A 39 -5.16 -24.45 -15.86
C ASP A 39 -3.63 -24.54 -15.99
N LYS A 40 -3.03 -23.84 -16.96
CA LYS A 40 -1.57 -23.82 -17.16
C LYS A 40 -0.88 -22.87 -16.18
N GLU A 41 -1.47 -21.72 -15.90
CA GLU A 41 -0.99 -20.81 -14.82
C GLU A 41 -1.13 -21.50 -13.45
N GLU A 42 -2.25 -22.17 -13.20
CA GLU A 42 -2.50 -22.95 -11.98
C GLU A 42 -1.48 -24.11 -11.82
N ASN A 43 -1.06 -24.73 -12.93
CA ASN A 43 -0.09 -25.82 -12.90
C ASN A 43 1.34 -25.33 -12.61
N ILE A 44 1.70 -24.16 -13.14
CA ILE A 44 3.01 -23.51 -12.87
C ILE A 44 3.04 -23.07 -11.39
N GLU A 45 1.93 -22.50 -10.90
CA GLU A 45 1.81 -22.09 -9.51
C GLU A 45 1.78 -23.29 -8.56
N GLY A 46 1.12 -24.38 -8.96
CA GLY A 46 1.09 -25.64 -8.21
C GLY A 46 2.46 -26.34 -8.13
N GLN A 47 3.26 -26.27 -9.19
CA GLN A 47 4.64 -26.77 -9.18
C GLN A 47 5.54 -25.90 -8.29
N ALA A 48 5.41 -24.58 -8.40
CA ALA A 48 6.13 -23.65 -7.53
C ALA A 48 5.75 -23.84 -6.05
N ALA A 49 4.50 -24.19 -5.76
CA ALA A 49 4.04 -24.51 -4.39
C ALA A 49 4.65 -25.81 -3.86
N LYS A 50 4.78 -26.86 -4.69
CA LYS A 50 5.47 -28.12 -4.31
C LYS A 50 6.95 -27.91 -4.05
N ILE A 51 7.56 -27.03 -4.82
CA ILE A 51 8.98 -26.66 -4.74
C ILE A 51 9.29 -25.96 -3.42
N SER A 52 8.37 -25.13 -2.92
CA SER A 52 8.58 -24.36 -1.69
C SER A 52 8.58 -25.20 -0.40
N HIS A 53 8.21 -26.49 -0.48
CA HIS A 53 8.04 -27.32 0.73
C HIS A 53 9.37 -27.72 1.41
N ASN A 54 10.48 -27.70 0.69
CA ASN A 54 11.78 -28.17 1.19
C ASN A 54 12.83 -27.05 1.37
N ALA A 55 12.55 -25.82 0.92
CA ALA A 55 13.46 -24.70 1.09
C ALA A 55 13.27 -24.03 2.46
N SER A 56 14.36 -23.64 3.09
CA SER A 56 14.31 -22.88 4.35
C SER A 56 13.65 -21.52 4.12
N LEU A 57 12.54 -21.27 4.77
CA LEU A 57 11.77 -20.02 4.62
C LEU A 57 12.43 -18.81 5.33
N HIS A 58 13.49 -19.02 6.13
CA HIS A 58 14.11 -17.95 6.91
C HIS A 58 14.72 -16.86 6.02
N ILE A 59 15.40 -17.24 4.94
CA ILE A 59 16.06 -16.30 4.02
C ILE A 59 15.03 -15.46 3.24
N PRO A 60 14.03 -16.06 2.56
CA PRO A 60 12.99 -15.28 1.90
C PRO A 60 12.26 -14.31 2.85
N VAL A 61 11.90 -14.77 4.05
CA VAL A 61 11.19 -13.92 5.04
C VAL A 61 12.09 -12.74 5.44
N LEU A 62 13.35 -12.98 5.75
CA LEU A 62 14.29 -11.92 6.15
C LEU A 62 14.45 -10.88 5.03
N LEU A 63 14.67 -11.32 3.79
CA LEU A 63 14.85 -10.42 2.65
C LEU A 63 13.56 -9.64 2.35
N CYS A 64 12.39 -10.27 2.46
CA CYS A 64 11.10 -9.59 2.31
C CYS A 64 10.87 -8.54 3.41
N LEU A 65 11.26 -8.83 4.65
CA LEU A 65 11.21 -7.83 5.75
C LEU A 65 12.09 -6.63 5.44
N VAL A 66 13.27 -6.85 4.86
CA VAL A 66 14.16 -5.75 4.44
C VAL A 66 13.50 -4.93 3.32
N ILE A 67 12.86 -5.57 2.33
CA ILE A 67 12.13 -4.86 1.27
C ILE A 67 11.00 -4.01 1.89
N SER A 68 10.26 -4.56 2.85
CA SER A 68 9.11 -3.87 3.47
C SER A 68 9.51 -2.61 4.24
N LEU A 69 10.80 -2.47 4.65
CA LEU A 69 11.29 -1.24 5.28
C LEU A 69 11.05 0.01 4.40
N GLY A 70 10.92 -0.16 3.07
CA GLY A 70 10.53 0.93 2.19
C GLY A 70 9.18 1.57 2.54
N GLY A 71 8.32 0.88 3.29
CA GLY A 71 7.06 1.43 3.83
C GLY A 71 7.25 2.34 5.03
N PHE A 72 8.39 2.26 5.71
CA PHE A 72 8.63 3.00 6.96
C PHE A 72 8.56 4.52 6.76
N ILE A 73 9.17 5.04 5.67
CA ILE A 73 9.15 6.50 5.40
C ILE A 73 7.73 7.03 5.21
N PHE A 74 6.83 6.23 4.62
CA PHE A 74 5.42 6.58 4.50
C PHE A 74 4.78 6.73 5.89
N GLY A 75 4.92 5.72 6.74
CA GLY A 75 4.38 5.75 8.11
C GLY A 75 4.99 6.86 8.96
N TRP A 76 6.32 7.02 8.88
CA TRP A 76 7.06 8.05 9.60
C TRP A 76 6.53 9.45 9.29
N ASP A 77 6.35 9.75 7.99
CA ASP A 77 5.91 11.07 7.55
C ASP A 77 4.48 11.37 8.02
N ILE A 78 3.56 10.40 7.92
CA ILE A 78 2.18 10.56 8.42
C ILE A 78 2.17 10.70 9.95
N GLY A 79 2.95 9.87 10.65
CA GLY A 79 3.00 9.87 12.11
C GLY A 79 3.56 11.17 12.68
N THR A 80 4.51 11.79 11.99
CA THR A 80 5.16 13.02 12.49
C THR A 80 4.36 14.28 12.18
N ILE A 81 3.73 14.40 11.00
CA ILE A 81 3.14 15.67 10.54
C ILE A 81 1.98 16.16 11.46
N GLY A 82 1.11 15.25 11.89
CA GLY A 82 -0.05 15.60 12.71
C GLY A 82 0.34 16.23 14.05
N GLY A 83 1.33 15.64 14.72
CA GLY A 83 1.84 16.17 15.98
C GLY A 83 2.68 17.43 15.79
N MET A 84 3.50 17.43 14.73
CA MET A 84 4.41 18.54 14.41
C MET A 84 3.64 19.84 14.16
N THR A 85 2.53 19.81 13.42
CA THR A 85 1.70 21.01 13.16
C THR A 85 1.05 21.56 14.41
N ASN A 86 0.90 20.76 15.47
CA ASN A 86 0.33 21.18 16.75
C ASN A 86 1.37 21.75 17.73
N MET A 87 2.66 21.61 17.43
CA MET A 87 3.73 22.14 18.31
C MET A 87 3.71 23.67 18.34
N VAL A 88 3.89 24.24 19.54
CA VAL A 88 3.93 25.71 19.73
C VAL A 88 5.06 26.35 18.89
N SER A 89 6.25 25.73 18.88
CA SER A 89 7.41 26.23 18.10
C SER A 89 7.13 26.23 16.59
N PHE A 90 6.40 25.24 16.08
CA PHE A 90 5.98 25.19 14.68
C PHE A 90 4.98 26.29 14.34
N GLN A 91 3.96 26.44 15.18
CA GLN A 91 2.91 27.47 15.02
C GLN A 91 3.52 28.87 15.06
N GLU A 92 4.42 29.14 16.00
CA GLU A 92 5.12 30.43 16.14
C GLU A 92 6.00 30.73 14.92
N LYS A 93 6.65 29.71 14.36
CA LYS A 93 7.55 29.85 13.19
C LYS A 93 6.80 30.12 11.88
N PHE A 94 5.71 29.40 11.65
CA PHE A 94 4.97 29.41 10.37
C PHE A 94 3.65 30.18 10.41
N GLY A 95 3.18 30.57 11.59
CA GLY A 95 1.89 31.24 11.79
C GLY A 95 1.80 32.57 11.07
N THR A 96 0.62 32.85 10.52
CA THR A 96 0.29 34.05 9.75
C THR A 96 -0.74 34.95 10.46
N THR A 97 -1.49 34.39 11.41
CA THR A 97 -2.51 35.14 12.17
C THR A 97 -2.04 35.37 13.60
N ASN A 98 -2.11 36.62 14.03
CA ASN A 98 -1.86 37.01 15.43
C ASN A 98 -3.15 36.85 16.23
N LEU A 99 -3.13 35.97 17.23
CA LEU A 99 -4.22 35.92 18.23
C LEU A 99 -3.86 36.87 19.36
N ILE A 100 -4.68 37.89 19.54
CA ILE A 100 -4.58 38.84 20.66
C ILE A 100 -5.45 38.26 21.79
N HIS A 101 -4.80 37.77 22.82
CA HIS A 101 -5.49 37.40 24.06
C HIS A 101 -5.64 38.70 24.90
N ASP A 102 -6.86 39.15 25.03
CA ASP A 102 -7.23 40.31 25.82
C ASP A 102 -7.44 39.89 27.30
N ASP A 103 -6.37 39.44 27.94
CA ASP A 103 -6.35 39.38 29.40
C ASP A 103 -5.80 40.71 29.91
N GLU A 104 -6.52 41.31 30.84
CA GLU A 104 -6.37 42.69 31.28
C GLU A 104 -4.95 43.15 31.72
N THR A 105 -3.94 42.28 31.63
CA THR A 105 -2.61 42.62 32.15
C THR A 105 -1.43 42.31 31.23
N ILE A 106 -1.56 41.46 30.18
CA ILE A 106 -0.41 41.12 29.30
C ILE A 106 -0.91 40.88 27.87
N PHE A 107 -0.46 41.70 26.92
CA PHE A 107 -0.64 41.46 25.49
C PHE A 107 0.36 40.39 25.02
N VAL A 108 -0.05 39.14 24.98
CA VAL A 108 0.76 38.07 24.36
C VAL A 108 0.19 37.80 22.96
N SER A 109 0.94 38.23 21.96
CA SER A 109 0.63 37.92 20.57
C SER A 109 1.25 36.55 20.24
N THR A 110 0.41 35.54 20.09
CA THR A 110 0.86 34.20 19.60
C THR A 110 0.48 34.06 18.14
N LYS A 111 1.43 33.66 17.32
CA LYS A 111 1.18 33.36 15.91
C LYS A 111 0.57 31.96 15.75
N LYS A 112 -0.42 31.86 14.87
CA LYS A 112 -1.03 30.56 14.52
C LYS A 112 -1.23 30.45 13.02
N LEU A 113 -1.19 29.21 12.52
CA LEU A 113 -1.62 28.85 11.18
C LEU A 113 -3.15 28.75 11.15
N THR A 114 -3.76 29.15 10.03
CA THR A 114 -5.20 28.94 9.82
C THR A 114 -5.46 27.45 9.58
N ASP A 115 -6.69 27.00 9.84
CA ASP A 115 -7.11 25.62 9.61
C ASP A 115 -6.92 25.20 8.14
N LEU A 116 -7.15 26.14 7.21
CA LEU A 116 -6.92 25.91 5.78
C LEU A 116 -5.44 25.66 5.49
N GLN A 117 -4.53 26.43 6.10
CA GLN A 117 -3.07 26.26 5.92
C GLN A 117 -2.60 24.91 6.46
N ILE A 118 -3.08 24.52 7.65
CA ILE A 118 -2.79 23.21 8.25
C ILE A 118 -3.32 22.09 7.34
N GLY A 119 -4.56 22.23 6.88
CA GLY A 119 -5.19 21.30 5.96
C GLY A 119 -4.38 21.12 4.67
N LEU A 120 -3.89 22.23 4.09
CA LEU A 120 -3.06 22.21 2.88
C LEU A 120 -1.70 21.53 3.12
N ILE A 121 -1.04 21.84 4.24
CA ILE A 121 0.26 21.25 4.60
C ILE A 121 0.11 19.70 4.69
N ILE A 122 -1.00 19.23 5.27
CA ILE A 122 -1.25 17.78 5.43
C ILE A 122 -1.70 17.16 4.09
N SER A 123 -2.68 17.77 3.42
CA SER A 123 -3.33 17.15 2.26
C SER A 123 -2.49 17.18 0.97
N ILE A 124 -1.63 18.18 0.78
CA ILE A 124 -0.78 18.29 -0.43
C ILE A 124 0.15 17.06 -0.57
N PHE A 125 0.61 16.53 0.55
CA PHE A 125 1.41 15.29 0.58
C PHE A 125 0.60 14.14 -0.05
N ASN A 126 -0.66 13.98 0.32
CA ASN A 126 -1.52 12.88 -0.16
C ASN A 126 -1.71 12.93 -1.68
N ILE A 127 -2.06 14.09 -2.24
CA ILE A 127 -2.23 14.21 -3.69
C ILE A 127 -0.89 14.01 -4.42
N SER A 128 0.21 14.49 -3.85
CA SER A 128 1.55 14.31 -4.42
C SER A 128 1.98 12.83 -4.41
N CYS A 129 1.61 12.08 -3.35
CA CYS A 129 1.80 10.62 -3.33
C CYS A 129 1.05 9.95 -4.50
N GLY A 130 -0.18 10.37 -4.75
CA GLY A 130 -0.96 9.88 -5.90
C GLY A 130 -0.26 10.17 -7.23
N VAL A 131 0.19 11.41 -7.42
CA VAL A 131 0.92 11.81 -8.64
C VAL A 131 2.22 10.99 -8.79
N GLY A 132 3.00 10.85 -7.73
CA GLY A 132 4.22 10.04 -7.72
C GLY A 132 3.95 8.57 -8.06
N ALA A 133 2.91 8.00 -7.48
CA ALA A 133 2.48 6.62 -7.74
C ALA A 133 2.12 6.41 -9.21
N LEU A 134 1.39 7.35 -9.82
CA LEU A 134 0.90 7.21 -11.19
C LEU A 134 1.98 7.47 -12.24
N THR A 135 2.82 8.50 -12.02
CA THR A 135 3.75 8.98 -13.05
C THR A 135 5.14 8.37 -12.94
N LEU A 136 5.72 8.36 -11.74
CA LEU A 136 7.13 8.02 -11.54
C LEU A 136 7.36 6.55 -11.13
N SER A 137 6.31 5.78 -10.79
CA SER A 137 6.47 4.35 -10.50
C SER A 137 7.01 3.56 -11.71
N LYS A 138 6.79 4.04 -12.93
CA LYS A 138 7.35 3.47 -14.17
C LYS A 138 8.89 3.43 -14.18
N ILE A 139 9.55 4.24 -13.36
CA ILE A 139 11.00 4.20 -13.16
C ILE A 139 11.43 2.78 -12.72
N GLY A 140 10.59 2.08 -11.95
CA GLY A 140 10.83 0.69 -11.58
C GLY A 140 10.91 -0.28 -12.76
N ASP A 141 10.34 0.05 -13.93
CA ASP A 141 10.49 -0.75 -15.15
C ASP A 141 11.76 -0.38 -15.92
N TRP A 142 12.27 0.85 -15.76
CA TRP A 142 13.49 1.31 -16.45
C TRP A 142 14.77 0.90 -15.71
N ILE A 143 14.84 1.16 -14.40
CA ILE A 143 16.05 0.95 -13.61
C ILE A 143 15.95 -0.19 -12.59
N GLY A 144 14.83 -0.92 -12.60
CA GLY A 144 14.56 -2.00 -11.67
C GLY A 144 13.78 -1.55 -10.43
N ARG A 145 13.21 -2.51 -9.72
CA ARG A 145 12.41 -2.23 -8.52
C ARG A 145 13.28 -1.60 -7.44
N LYS A 146 14.44 -2.18 -7.21
CA LYS A 146 15.45 -1.71 -6.25
C LYS A 146 15.96 -0.30 -6.61
N GLY A 147 16.32 -0.08 -7.89
CA GLY A 147 16.73 1.21 -8.41
C GLY A 147 15.64 2.28 -8.27
N GLY A 148 14.40 1.91 -8.53
CA GLY A 148 13.22 2.77 -8.39
C GLY A 148 13.01 3.22 -6.94
N ILE A 149 13.21 2.31 -5.96
CA ILE A 149 13.11 2.65 -4.53
C ILE A 149 14.25 3.62 -4.16
N TRP A 150 15.48 3.40 -4.60
CA TRP A 150 16.61 4.33 -4.36
C TRP A 150 16.31 5.71 -4.94
N PHE A 151 15.76 5.79 -6.14
CA PHE A 151 15.32 7.05 -6.75
C PHE A 151 14.26 7.75 -5.86
N ALA A 152 13.28 7.00 -5.38
CA ALA A 152 12.22 7.52 -4.49
C ALA A 152 12.79 8.09 -3.20
N LEU A 153 13.76 7.42 -2.60
CA LEU A 153 14.47 7.91 -1.40
C LEU A 153 15.24 9.21 -1.66
N UNK A 154 15.70 9.35 -2.76
CA UNK A 154 16.28 10.43 -3.14
C UNK A 154 15.50 11.58 -3.16
N VAL A 155 14.33 11.44 -3.92
CA VAL A 155 13.32 12.49 -4.01
C VAL A 155 12.81 12.88 -2.63
N TYR A 156 12.57 11.91 -1.78
CA TYR A 156 12.16 12.13 -0.38
C TYR A 156 13.15 13.03 0.37
N CYS A 157 14.45 12.77 0.27
CA CYS A 157 15.51 13.57 0.92
C CYS A 157 15.52 15.01 0.40
N ILE A 158 15.34 15.21 -0.91
CA ILE A 158 15.23 16.56 -1.51
C ILE A 158 14.02 17.30 -0.88
N GLY A 159 12.89 16.62 -0.75
CA GLY A 159 11.68 17.20 -0.13
C GLY A 159 11.93 17.62 1.33
N ILE A 160 12.63 16.79 2.12
CA ILE A 160 13.01 17.14 3.51
C ILE A 160 13.91 18.39 3.51
N THR A 161 14.88 18.46 2.60
CA THR A 161 15.80 19.62 2.48
C THR A 161 14.97 20.90 2.28
N ILE A 162 14.00 20.89 1.37
CA ILE A 162 13.12 22.04 1.09
C ILE A 162 12.32 22.42 2.35
N GLN A 163 11.80 21.42 3.09
CA GLN A 163 11.05 21.67 4.33
C GLN A 163 11.92 22.36 5.39
N ILE A 164 13.14 21.88 5.61
CA ILE A 164 14.08 22.44 6.60
C ILE A 164 14.49 23.87 6.21
N LEU A 165 14.73 24.11 4.91
CA LEU A 165 15.15 25.41 4.37
C LEU A 165 13.97 26.36 4.08
N SER A 166 12.78 26.08 4.63
CA SER A 166 11.58 26.90 4.40
C SER A 166 11.61 28.28 5.07
N TYR A 167 12.52 28.49 6.04
CA TYR A 167 12.76 29.79 6.70
C TYR A 167 11.50 30.45 7.26
N GLY A 168 10.55 29.65 7.77
CA GLY A 168 9.28 30.14 8.34
C GLY A 168 8.21 30.49 7.32
N ARG A 169 8.41 30.16 6.06
CA ARG A 169 7.42 30.37 5.01
C ARG A 169 6.61 29.08 4.81
N TRP A 170 5.36 29.08 5.24
CA TRP A 170 4.50 27.88 5.21
C TRP A 170 4.34 27.28 3.79
N TYR A 171 4.31 28.14 2.75
CA TYR A 171 4.18 27.67 1.36
C TYR A 171 5.43 26.95 0.84
N PHE A 172 6.64 27.33 1.31
CA PHE A 172 7.86 26.56 1.01
C PHE A 172 7.85 25.21 1.74
N LEU A 173 7.39 25.18 2.98
CA LEU A 173 7.20 23.92 3.70
C LEU A 173 6.21 23.02 2.93
N THR A 174 5.09 23.57 2.45
CA THR A 174 4.09 22.85 1.66
C THR A 174 4.68 22.30 0.35
N LEU A 175 5.53 23.09 -0.33
CA LEU A 175 6.26 22.63 -1.52
C LEU A 175 7.18 21.45 -1.18
N GLY A 176 7.91 21.52 -0.08
CA GLY A 176 8.73 20.40 0.41
C GLY A 176 7.89 19.15 0.69
N ARG A 177 6.70 19.33 1.29
CA ARG A 177 5.71 18.25 1.52
C ARG A 177 5.28 17.60 0.20
N ALA A 178 5.05 18.42 -0.85
CA ALA A 178 4.70 17.90 -2.18
C ALA A 178 5.83 17.02 -2.74
N VAL A 179 7.08 17.46 -2.63
CA VAL A 179 8.24 16.70 -3.13
C VAL A 179 8.44 15.40 -2.32
N THR A 180 8.35 15.44 -0.98
CA THR A 180 8.43 14.20 -0.17
C THR A 180 7.29 13.25 -0.54
N GLY A 181 6.08 13.76 -0.77
CA GLY A 181 4.92 12.96 -1.19
C GLY A 181 5.17 12.21 -2.50
N ILE A 182 5.78 12.87 -3.50
CA ILE A 182 6.12 12.22 -4.77
C ILE A 182 7.02 11.00 -4.51
N GLY A 183 8.07 11.15 -3.70
CA GLY A 183 8.97 10.04 -3.34
C GLY A 183 8.23 8.89 -2.66
N VAL A 184 7.43 9.20 -1.64
CA VAL A 184 6.64 8.21 -0.91
C VAL A 184 5.63 7.51 -1.85
N GLY A 185 4.99 8.27 -2.76
CA GLY A 185 4.06 7.71 -3.74
C GLY A 185 4.69 6.62 -4.62
N VAL A 186 5.94 6.81 -5.04
CA VAL A 186 6.69 5.79 -5.80
C VAL A 186 6.90 4.53 -4.94
N THR A 187 7.28 4.67 -3.67
CA THR A 187 7.49 3.50 -2.79
C THR A 187 6.19 2.76 -2.51
N THR A 188 5.03 3.43 -2.44
CA THR A 188 3.73 2.77 -2.19
C THR A 188 3.31 1.82 -3.33
N VAL A 189 3.86 2.00 -4.52
CA VAL A 189 3.66 1.07 -5.66
C VAL A 189 4.79 0.03 -5.71
N LEU A 190 6.05 0.49 -5.68
CA LEU A 190 7.20 -0.37 -5.94
C LEU A 190 7.47 -1.38 -4.82
N VAL A 191 7.25 -1.01 -3.55
CA VAL A 191 7.54 -1.91 -2.42
C VAL A 191 6.58 -3.11 -2.40
N PRO A 192 5.24 -2.94 -2.41
CA PRO A 192 4.33 -4.10 -2.48
C PRO A 192 4.55 -4.94 -3.74
N MET A 193 4.83 -4.31 -4.89
CA MET A 193 5.12 -5.02 -6.14
C MET A 193 6.39 -5.85 -6.01
N PHE A 194 7.49 -5.27 -5.48
CA PHE A 194 8.76 -5.95 -5.26
C PHE A 194 8.59 -7.13 -4.28
N LEU A 195 7.79 -6.93 -3.22
CA LEU A 195 7.45 -8.01 -2.27
C LEU A 195 6.70 -9.15 -2.97
N SER A 196 5.70 -8.83 -3.79
CA SER A 196 4.89 -9.84 -4.50
C SER A 196 5.72 -10.63 -5.54
N GLU A 197 6.72 -9.98 -6.16
CA GLU A 197 7.61 -10.61 -7.16
C GLU A 197 8.69 -11.51 -6.53
N ASN A 198 9.07 -11.25 -5.28
CA ASN A 198 10.17 -11.94 -4.61
C ASN A 198 9.72 -12.94 -3.55
N SER A 199 8.48 -12.84 -3.06
CA SER A 199 7.99 -13.74 -2.00
C SER A 199 7.56 -15.10 -2.58
N PRO A 200 7.87 -16.20 -1.86
CA PRO A 200 7.33 -17.52 -2.20
C PRO A 200 5.79 -17.49 -2.22
N LEU A 201 5.18 -18.20 -3.17
CA LEU A 201 3.72 -18.24 -3.36
C LEU A 201 2.95 -18.52 -2.06
N LYS A 202 3.43 -19.53 -1.32
CA LYS A 202 2.80 -20.01 -0.06
C LYS A 202 2.64 -18.92 1.00
N ILE A 203 3.54 -17.93 1.06
CA ILE A 203 3.53 -16.88 2.08
C ILE A 203 3.44 -15.47 1.47
N ARG A 204 3.10 -15.37 0.18
CA ARG A 204 3.10 -14.09 -0.57
C ARG A 204 2.18 -13.06 0.10
N GLY A 205 0.96 -13.45 0.46
CA GLY A 205 0.00 -12.55 1.12
C GLY A 205 0.54 -12.01 2.44
N SER A 206 1.15 -12.89 3.26
CA SER A 206 1.80 -12.48 4.52
C SER A 206 2.95 -11.49 4.25
N MET A 207 3.79 -11.79 3.24
CA MET A 207 4.95 -10.93 2.93
C MET A 207 4.51 -9.56 2.41
N VAL A 208 3.51 -9.49 1.54
CA VAL A 208 2.96 -8.20 1.09
C VAL A 208 2.33 -7.44 2.27
N SER A 209 1.68 -8.16 3.20
CA SER A 209 1.10 -7.56 4.42
C SER A 209 2.16 -6.96 5.35
N THR A 210 3.43 -7.42 5.31
CA THR A 210 4.51 -6.81 6.11
C THR A 210 4.75 -5.35 5.71
N TYR A 211 4.46 -4.98 4.47
CA TYR A 211 4.50 -3.57 4.07
C TYR A 211 3.59 -2.71 4.97
N GLN A 212 2.34 -3.15 5.14
CA GLN A 212 1.39 -2.44 6.01
C GLN A 212 1.85 -2.42 7.47
N LEU A 213 2.44 -3.52 7.96
CA LEU A 213 3.00 -3.60 9.32
C LEU A 213 4.09 -2.53 9.52
N ILE A 214 5.00 -2.40 8.56
CA ILE A 214 6.11 -1.43 8.68
C ILE A 214 5.58 0.02 8.55
N VAL A 215 4.53 0.24 7.75
CA VAL A 215 3.84 1.56 7.70
C VAL A 215 3.27 1.91 9.08
N THR A 216 2.51 1.00 9.70
CA THR A 216 1.92 1.26 11.04
C THR A 216 2.98 1.43 12.12
N PHE A 217 4.11 0.71 12.01
CA PHE A 217 5.26 0.88 12.90
C PHE A 217 5.86 2.29 12.74
N GLY A 218 6.00 2.78 11.51
CA GLY A 218 6.48 4.14 11.23
C GLY A 218 5.56 5.19 11.84
N ILE A 219 4.24 5.02 11.72
CA ILE A 219 3.25 5.95 12.32
C ILE A 219 3.42 5.98 13.85
N LEU A 220 3.54 4.83 14.48
CA LEU A 220 3.72 4.72 15.93
C LEU A 220 5.01 5.42 16.38
N MET A 221 6.13 5.15 15.70
CA MET A 221 7.43 5.76 16.03
C MET A 221 7.42 7.28 15.83
N GLY A 222 6.73 7.76 14.80
CA GLY A 222 6.55 9.20 14.54
C GLY A 222 5.76 9.89 15.66
N ASN A 223 4.67 9.26 16.12
CA ASN A 223 3.84 9.79 17.21
C ASN A 223 4.60 9.81 18.55
N ILE A 224 5.39 8.76 18.83
CA ILE A 224 6.23 8.69 20.03
C ILE A 224 7.28 9.82 20.00
N LEU A 225 7.92 10.03 18.85
CA LEU A 225 8.90 11.11 18.72
C LEU A 225 8.28 12.49 18.93
N ASN A 226 7.09 12.74 18.37
CA ASN A 226 6.37 14.00 18.57
C ASN A 226 6.10 14.27 20.07
N PHE A 227 5.67 13.23 20.78
CA PHE A 227 5.43 13.31 22.24
C PHE A 227 6.75 13.67 22.96
N ILE A 228 7.86 13.01 22.63
CA ILE A 228 9.16 13.28 23.22
C ILE A 228 9.61 14.73 22.91
N CYS A 229 9.50 15.14 21.64
CA CYS A 229 9.91 16.49 21.20
C CYS A 229 9.10 17.58 21.93
N GLU A 230 7.79 17.40 22.03
CA GLU A 230 6.91 18.38 22.72
C GLU A 230 7.24 18.49 24.21
N ARG A 231 7.62 17.38 24.85
CA ARG A 231 7.98 17.37 26.29
C ARG A 231 9.39 17.90 26.56
N CYS A 232 10.35 17.61 25.69
CA CYS A 232 11.76 17.99 25.89
C CYS A 232 12.06 19.42 25.44
N TYR A 233 11.40 19.93 24.40
CA TYR A 233 11.70 21.22 23.78
C TYR A 233 10.51 22.16 23.92
N LYS A 234 10.31 22.67 25.14
CA LYS A 234 9.17 23.53 25.49
C LYS A 234 9.32 25.00 25.07
N ASP A 235 10.56 25.41 24.72
CA ASP A 235 10.85 26.80 24.34
C ASP A 235 10.30 27.08 22.92
N PRO A 236 9.32 27.98 22.76
CA PRO A 236 8.74 28.30 21.46
C PRO A 236 9.74 28.85 20.42
N THR A 237 10.86 29.40 20.88
CA THR A 237 11.87 29.99 19.98
C THR A 237 12.78 28.94 19.35
N GLN A 238 12.84 27.72 19.92
CA GLN A 238 13.70 26.65 19.43
C GLN A 238 13.01 25.86 18.34
N ASN A 239 13.60 25.87 17.15
CA ASN A 239 13.09 25.14 15.99
C ASN A 239 13.33 23.62 16.07
N ILE A 240 14.15 23.16 17.01
CA ILE A 240 14.62 21.77 17.06
C ILE A 240 13.46 20.77 17.24
N ALA A 241 12.40 21.17 17.95
CA ALA A 241 11.24 20.31 18.21
C ALA A 241 10.57 19.81 16.91
N TRP A 242 10.37 20.69 15.92
CA TRP A 242 9.76 20.31 14.65
C TRP A 242 10.77 19.90 13.59
N GLN A 243 12.04 20.33 13.71
CA GLN A 243 13.11 19.95 12.76
C GLN A 243 13.65 18.54 13.02
N LEU A 244 13.67 18.07 14.27
CA LEU A 244 14.22 16.75 14.62
C LEU A 244 13.53 15.60 13.90
N PRO A 245 12.17 15.54 13.81
CA PRO A 245 11.51 14.51 13.01
C PRO A 245 11.93 14.54 11.53
N LEU A 246 12.17 15.72 10.96
CA LEU A 246 12.62 15.85 9.56
C LEU A 246 14.05 15.33 9.40
N PHE A 247 14.99 15.70 10.32
CA PHE A 247 16.37 15.21 10.29
C PHE A 247 16.42 13.69 10.41
N LEU A 248 15.61 13.10 11.28
CA LEU A 248 15.53 11.64 11.41
C LEU A 248 15.02 10.98 10.12
N GLY A 249 14.23 11.69 9.33
CA GLY A 249 13.81 11.23 7.99
C GLY A 249 14.99 10.88 7.08
N TYR A 250 16.07 11.67 7.11
CA TYR A 250 17.31 11.34 6.37
C TYR A 250 17.94 10.03 6.87
N ILE A 251 17.99 9.86 8.19
CA ILE A 251 18.59 8.67 8.80
C ILE A 251 17.81 7.42 8.35
N TRP A 252 16.47 7.48 8.38
CA TRP A 252 15.64 6.37 7.90
C TRP A 252 15.84 6.10 6.42
N ALA A 253 15.91 7.14 5.58
CA ALA A 253 16.16 6.97 4.14
C ALA A 253 17.52 6.29 3.88
N ILE A 254 18.55 6.67 4.63
CA ILE A 254 19.89 6.05 4.54
C ILE A 254 19.83 4.59 4.98
N ILE A 255 19.19 4.28 6.11
CA ILE A 255 19.06 2.90 6.62
C ILE A 255 18.37 2.02 5.59
N ILE A 256 17.25 2.49 5.03
CA ILE A 256 16.47 1.75 4.00
C ILE A 256 17.33 1.55 2.75
N GLY A 257 17.98 2.61 2.26
CA GLY A 257 18.83 2.55 1.07
C GLY A 257 19.99 1.57 1.22
N MET A 258 20.64 1.58 2.40
CA MET A 258 21.74 0.67 2.74
C MET A 258 21.25 -0.79 2.85
N SER A 259 20.11 -1.00 3.51
CA SER A 259 19.55 -2.35 3.69
C SER A 259 19.20 -3.01 2.35
N LEU A 260 18.71 -2.22 1.38
CA LEU A 260 18.38 -2.72 0.04
C LEU A 260 19.60 -3.23 -0.75
N VAL A 261 20.83 -2.84 -0.38
CA VAL A 261 22.05 -3.36 -1.03
C VAL A 261 22.10 -4.90 -0.92
N TYR A 262 21.65 -5.44 0.22
CA TYR A 262 21.70 -6.87 0.51
C TYR A 262 20.62 -7.68 -0.23
N VAL A 263 19.56 -7.02 -0.69
CA VAL A 263 18.44 -7.67 -1.39
C VAL A 263 18.78 -7.75 -2.89
N PRO A 264 18.64 -8.92 -3.55
CA PRO A 264 18.79 -8.99 -5.00
C PRO A 264 17.61 -8.34 -5.72
N GLU A 265 17.80 -7.96 -6.99
CA GLU A 265 16.74 -7.38 -7.83
C GLU A 265 15.68 -8.44 -8.16
N SER A 266 14.48 -8.02 -8.54
CA SER A 266 13.39 -8.93 -8.95
C SER A 266 13.82 -9.86 -10.08
N PRO A 267 13.74 -11.21 -9.89
CA PRO A 267 14.06 -12.15 -10.97
C PRO A 267 13.11 -12.01 -12.16
N GLN A 268 11.86 -11.64 -11.93
CA GLN A 268 10.88 -11.40 -13.00
C GLN A 268 11.26 -10.17 -13.84
N TYR A 269 11.71 -9.08 -13.20
CA TYR A 269 12.22 -7.90 -13.89
C TYR A 269 13.44 -8.23 -14.73
N LEU A 270 14.41 -8.95 -14.15
CA LEU A 270 15.66 -9.32 -14.82
C LEU A 270 15.41 -10.24 -16.02
N ALA A 271 14.53 -11.23 -15.87
CA ALA A 271 14.23 -12.20 -16.94
C ALA A 271 13.39 -11.57 -18.07
N LYS A 272 12.35 -10.82 -17.74
CA LYS A 272 11.33 -10.38 -18.73
C LYS A 272 11.58 -9.00 -19.32
N ILE A 273 12.11 -8.07 -18.54
CA ILE A 273 12.30 -6.67 -18.98
C ILE A 273 13.75 -6.46 -19.44
N LYS A 274 14.71 -6.91 -18.62
CA LYS A 274 16.13 -6.72 -18.90
C LYS A 274 16.73 -7.80 -19.80
N ASN A 275 16.06 -8.96 -19.92
CA ASN A 275 16.52 -10.14 -20.66
C ASN A 275 17.89 -10.68 -20.16
N ASP A 276 18.17 -10.50 -18.88
CA ASP A 276 19.39 -10.94 -18.20
C ASP A 276 19.11 -12.22 -17.42
N VAL A 277 19.09 -13.35 -18.13
CA VAL A 277 18.76 -14.66 -17.59
C VAL A 277 19.76 -15.10 -16.49
N PRO A 278 21.09 -14.95 -16.66
CA PRO A 278 22.02 -15.33 -15.60
C PRO A 278 21.79 -14.58 -14.28
N SER A 279 21.57 -13.27 -14.35
CA SER A 279 21.27 -12.45 -13.17
C SER A 279 19.93 -12.82 -12.54
N ALA A 280 18.91 -13.18 -13.37
CA ALA A 280 17.60 -13.64 -12.88
C ALA A 280 17.73 -14.95 -12.09
N LYS A 281 18.51 -15.93 -12.62
CA LYS A 281 18.81 -17.19 -11.93
C LYS A 281 19.51 -16.96 -10.59
N TYR A 282 20.51 -16.10 -10.57
CA TYR A 282 21.24 -15.73 -9.35
C TYR A 282 20.31 -15.07 -8.32
N SER A 283 19.48 -14.15 -8.79
CA SER A 283 18.52 -13.42 -7.92
C SER A 283 17.52 -14.38 -7.27
N PHE A 284 16.89 -15.25 -8.06
CA PHE A 284 15.92 -16.23 -7.55
C PHE A 284 16.58 -17.20 -6.56
N ALA A 285 17.77 -17.70 -6.90
CA ALA A 285 18.57 -18.59 -6.05
C ALA A 285 18.87 -17.95 -4.70
N ARG A 286 19.34 -16.69 -4.72
CA ARG A 286 19.67 -15.92 -3.51
C ARG A 286 18.44 -15.63 -2.65
N MET A 287 17.30 -15.29 -3.28
CA MET A 287 16.03 -15.05 -2.56
C MET A 287 15.55 -16.30 -1.82
N ASN A 288 15.78 -17.48 -2.39
CA ASN A 288 15.32 -18.75 -1.81
C ASN A 288 16.40 -19.50 -1.01
N GLY A 289 17.63 -19.00 -0.99
CA GLY A 289 18.74 -19.61 -0.26
C GLY A 289 19.19 -20.94 -0.83
N ILE A 290 19.11 -21.10 -2.17
CA ILE A 290 19.47 -22.33 -2.90
C ILE A 290 20.57 -22.02 -3.92
N PRO A 291 21.34 -23.04 -4.38
CA PRO A 291 22.35 -22.81 -5.43
C PRO A 291 21.70 -22.42 -6.77
N ALA A 292 22.37 -21.57 -7.54
CA ALA A 292 21.88 -21.12 -8.85
C ALA A 292 21.80 -22.26 -9.89
N THR A 293 22.46 -23.38 -9.62
CA THR A 293 22.45 -24.58 -10.46
C THR A 293 21.31 -25.55 -10.12
N ASP A 294 20.52 -25.24 -9.10
CA ASP A 294 19.41 -26.08 -8.67
C ASP A 294 18.35 -26.19 -9.78
N SER A 295 17.78 -27.38 -9.95
CA SER A 295 16.74 -27.66 -10.95
C SER A 295 15.53 -26.71 -10.81
N MET A 296 15.19 -26.33 -9.57
CA MET A 296 14.11 -25.39 -9.25
C MET A 296 14.35 -24.01 -9.86
N VAL A 297 15.60 -23.53 -9.83
CA VAL A 297 15.99 -22.24 -10.42
C VAL A 297 15.82 -22.26 -11.93
N ILE A 298 16.28 -23.38 -12.54
CA ILE A 298 16.22 -23.57 -13.99
C ILE A 298 14.76 -23.64 -14.44
N GLU A 299 13.97 -24.50 -13.81
CA GLU A 299 12.54 -24.70 -14.11
C GLU A 299 11.75 -23.37 -13.98
N PHE A 300 11.91 -22.64 -12.88
CA PHE A 300 11.22 -21.37 -12.66
C PHE A 300 11.56 -20.35 -13.76
N ILE A 301 12.82 -20.21 -14.11
CA ILE A 301 13.25 -19.23 -15.13
C ILE A 301 12.81 -19.67 -16.53
N ASP A 302 12.88 -20.96 -16.83
CA ASP A 302 12.44 -21.50 -18.13
C ASP A 302 10.92 -21.30 -18.31
N ASP A 303 10.12 -21.53 -17.26
CA ASP A 303 8.68 -21.23 -17.24
C ASP A 303 8.39 -19.74 -17.47
N LEU A 304 9.15 -18.86 -16.82
CA LEU A 304 9.01 -17.41 -17.01
C LEU A 304 9.29 -17.01 -18.47
N LEU A 305 10.30 -17.63 -19.09
CA LEU A 305 10.70 -17.34 -20.47
C LEU A 305 9.70 -17.94 -21.47
N GLU A 306 9.26 -19.18 -21.26
CA GLU A 306 8.27 -19.84 -22.13
C GLU A 306 6.96 -19.06 -22.18
N ASN A 307 6.47 -18.59 -21.02
CA ASN A 307 5.30 -17.74 -20.95
C ASN A 307 5.49 -16.40 -21.69
N ASN A 308 6.74 -15.91 -21.76
CA ASN A 308 7.06 -14.70 -22.51
C ASN A 308 7.05 -14.98 -24.03
N TYR A 309 7.63 -16.10 -24.48
CA TYR A 309 7.66 -16.52 -25.89
C TYR A 309 6.24 -16.77 -26.44
N ASN A 310 5.41 -17.51 -25.70
CA ASN A 310 4.04 -17.82 -26.11
C ASN A 310 3.19 -16.55 -26.25
N ASN A 311 3.41 -15.54 -25.38
CA ASN A 311 2.77 -14.23 -25.47
C ASN A 311 3.28 -13.41 -26.68
N GLU A 312 4.56 -13.60 -27.09
CA GLU A 312 5.13 -12.94 -28.27
C GLU A 312 4.69 -13.59 -29.57
N GLU A 313 4.54 -14.91 -29.61
CA GLU A 313 4.05 -15.63 -30.80
C GLU A 313 2.59 -15.31 -31.08
N THR A 314 1.72 -15.33 -30.08
CA THR A 314 0.33 -14.89 -30.23
C THR A 314 0.24 -13.43 -30.67
N ASN A 315 1.18 -12.58 -30.24
CA ASN A 315 1.28 -11.20 -30.70
C ASN A 315 1.83 -11.08 -32.12
N ASN A 316 2.74 -11.98 -32.54
CA ASN A 316 3.33 -11.94 -33.89
C ASN A 316 2.36 -12.43 -34.98
N GLU A 317 1.46 -13.36 -34.68
CA GLU A 317 0.37 -13.75 -35.61
C GLU A 317 -0.62 -12.61 -35.80
N SER A 318 -0.91 -11.84 -34.73
CA SER A 318 -1.72 -10.62 -34.83
C SER A 318 -0.94 -9.44 -35.43
N LYS A 319 0.41 -9.42 -35.37
CA LYS A 319 1.27 -8.37 -35.97
C LYS A 319 1.31 -8.42 -37.50
N LYS A 320 1.04 -9.58 -38.12
CA LYS A 320 0.93 -9.68 -39.58
C LYS A 320 -0.31 -8.97 -40.13
N GLN A 321 -1.27 -8.60 -39.25
CA GLN A 321 -2.49 -7.88 -39.63
C GLN A 321 -2.52 -6.40 -39.23
N SER A 322 -1.60 -5.93 -38.41
CA SER A 322 -1.50 -4.50 -38.12
C SER A 322 -0.15 -4.15 -37.51
N LEU A 323 0.55 -3.22 -38.08
CA LEU A 323 1.59 -2.41 -37.46
C LEU A 323 0.93 -1.58 -36.33
N VAL A 324 0.23 -2.24 -35.44
CA VAL A 324 -0.48 -1.55 -34.36
C VAL A 324 0.50 -1.31 -33.21
N LYS A 325 0.74 -0.06 -32.95
CA LYS A 325 1.25 0.50 -31.71
C LYS A 325 0.96 -0.44 -30.53
N ARG A 326 1.98 -0.85 -29.81
CA ARG A 326 1.91 -1.47 -28.48
C ARG A 326 0.77 -0.79 -27.73
N ASN A 327 -0.35 -1.49 -27.57
CA ASN A 327 -1.59 -0.88 -27.08
C ASN A 327 -1.35 -0.29 -25.70
N THR A 328 -1.18 1.01 -25.65
CA THR A 328 -1.06 1.79 -24.41
C THR A 328 -2.23 1.53 -23.45
N PHE A 329 -3.35 1.03 -24.00
CA PHE A 329 -4.58 0.77 -23.24
C PHE A 329 -4.83 -0.75 -22.96
N GLU A 330 -3.79 -1.59 -23.06
CA GLU A 330 -3.93 -3.03 -22.78
C GLU A 330 -4.47 -3.30 -21.38
N PHE A 331 -4.12 -2.50 -20.40
CA PHE A 331 -4.60 -2.63 -19.02
C PHE A 331 -6.12 -2.44 -18.88
N ILE A 332 -6.78 -1.88 -19.91
CA ILE A 332 -8.25 -1.76 -19.99
C ILE A 332 -8.82 -2.79 -20.95
N MET A 333 -8.31 -2.86 -22.19
CA MET A 333 -8.89 -3.64 -23.27
C MET A 333 -8.37 -5.08 -23.34
N GLY A 334 -7.36 -5.43 -22.54
CA GLY A 334 -6.73 -6.75 -22.57
C GLY A 334 -7.64 -7.87 -22.05
N LYS A 335 -7.37 -9.08 -22.55
CA LYS A 335 -8.05 -10.31 -22.09
C LYS A 335 -7.23 -10.98 -20.99
N PRO A 336 -7.82 -11.66 -20.02
CA PRO A 336 -9.28 -11.79 -19.79
C PRO A 336 -9.86 -10.64 -18.94
N LYS A 337 -10.75 -9.85 -19.51
CA LYS A 337 -11.53 -8.76 -18.85
C LYS A 337 -10.70 -7.90 -17.87
N LEU A 338 -9.58 -7.38 -18.29
CA LEU A 338 -8.68 -6.61 -17.43
C LEU A 338 -9.36 -5.37 -16.83
N TRP A 339 -10.33 -4.81 -17.57
CA TRP A 339 -11.15 -3.72 -17.03
C TRP A 339 -11.98 -4.11 -15.79
N UNK A 340 -12.27 -5.24 -15.62
CA UNK A 340 -12.95 -5.66 -14.60
C UNK A 340 -12.21 -5.67 -13.43
N ARG A 341 -11.13 -6.33 -13.61
CA ARG A 341 -10.13 -6.39 -12.52
C ARG A 341 -9.71 -4.99 -12.08
N LEU A 342 -9.47 -4.10 -13.02
CA LEU A 342 -9.08 -2.71 -12.72
C LEU A 342 -10.16 -1.98 -11.90
N ILE A 343 -11.43 -2.10 -12.29
CA ILE A 343 -12.55 -1.49 -11.55
C ILE A 343 -12.63 -2.08 -10.14
N ILE A 344 -12.49 -3.41 -10.00
CA ILE A 344 -12.49 -4.07 -8.69
C ILE A 344 -11.36 -3.50 -7.81
N GLY A 345 -10.15 -3.42 -8.35
CA GLY A 345 -8.99 -2.86 -7.63
C GLY A 345 -9.20 -1.41 -7.20
N MET A 346 -9.68 -0.57 -8.13
CA MET A 346 -9.98 0.85 -7.84
C MET A 346 -11.05 1.00 -6.76
N MET A 347 -12.14 0.21 -6.84
CA MET A 347 -13.23 0.28 -5.87
C MET A 347 -12.79 -0.18 -4.48
N ILE A 348 -11.98 -1.24 -4.39
CA ILE A 348 -11.44 -1.72 -3.10
C ILE A 348 -10.56 -0.64 -2.46
N MET A 349 -9.68 -0.01 -3.24
CA MET A 349 -8.82 1.08 -2.78
C MET A 349 -9.63 2.31 -2.34
N THR A 350 -10.73 2.61 -3.05
CA THR A 350 -11.67 3.68 -2.70
C THR A 350 -12.35 3.38 -1.36
N PHE A 351 -12.92 2.18 -1.23
CA PHE A 351 -13.65 1.79 -0.02
C PHE A 351 -12.73 1.69 1.20
N GLN A 352 -11.46 1.33 1.03
CA GLN A 352 -10.49 1.35 2.12
C GLN A 352 -10.43 2.75 2.75
N GLN A 353 -10.37 3.79 1.94
CA GLN A 353 -10.33 5.18 2.42
C GLN A 353 -11.71 5.62 2.95
N LEU A 354 -12.79 5.30 2.23
CA LEU A 354 -14.17 5.61 2.62
C LEU A 354 -14.67 4.82 3.82
N SER A 355 -13.88 3.88 4.36
CA SER A 355 -14.20 3.20 5.63
C SER A 355 -14.24 4.16 6.82
N GLY A 356 -13.54 5.30 6.72
CA GLY A 356 -13.49 6.30 7.79
C GLY A 356 -12.29 6.11 8.73
N ILE A 357 -11.32 5.29 8.40
CA ILE A 357 -10.14 5.06 9.27
C ILE A 357 -9.38 6.37 9.53
N ASN A 358 -9.19 7.19 8.51
CA ASN A 358 -8.46 8.45 8.61
C ASN A 358 -9.19 9.49 9.46
N TYR A 359 -10.54 9.42 9.51
CA TYR A 359 -11.33 10.26 10.41
C TYR A 359 -10.88 10.05 11.87
N PHE A 360 -10.71 8.80 12.30
CA PHE A 360 -10.27 8.50 13.68
C PHE A 360 -8.85 8.97 13.97
N PHE A 361 -7.94 8.86 13.01
CA PHE A 361 -6.55 9.33 13.20
C PHE A 361 -6.46 10.86 13.23
N TYR A 362 -7.27 11.57 12.46
CA TYR A 362 -7.26 13.04 12.44
C TYR A 362 -8.08 13.65 13.58
N TYR A 363 -9.18 13.01 13.98
CA TYR A 363 -10.18 13.60 14.91
C TYR A 363 -10.41 12.78 16.18
N GLY A 364 -9.71 11.67 16.36
CA GLY A 364 -9.80 10.82 17.56
C GLY A 364 -9.48 11.57 18.86
N THR A 365 -8.61 12.57 18.78
CA THR A 365 -8.22 13.39 19.94
C THR A 365 -9.41 14.08 20.61
N SER A 366 -10.44 14.49 19.85
CA SER A 366 -11.63 15.15 20.40
C SER A 366 -12.46 14.18 21.26
N VAL A 367 -12.53 12.91 20.85
CA VAL A 367 -13.25 11.87 21.60
C VAL A 367 -12.55 11.60 22.95
N PHE A 368 -11.22 11.52 22.94
CA PHE A 368 -10.43 11.21 24.13
C PHE A 368 -10.45 12.38 25.15
N LYS A 369 -10.57 13.62 24.68
CA LYS A 369 -10.71 14.80 25.56
C LYS A 369 -11.94 14.69 26.47
N GLY A 370 -13.03 14.09 25.99
CA GLY A 370 -14.26 13.88 26.76
C GLY A 370 -14.09 12.99 27.98
N VAL A 371 -13.06 12.14 28.01
CA VAL A 371 -12.78 11.23 29.14
C VAL A 371 -11.59 11.72 29.99
N GLY A 372 -11.17 12.96 29.77
CA GLY A 372 -10.10 13.57 30.54
C GLY A 372 -8.68 13.35 29.99
N ILE A 373 -8.52 12.63 28.87
CA ILE A 373 -7.25 12.55 28.17
C ILE A 373 -7.13 13.77 27.26
N LYS A 374 -6.63 14.84 27.82
CA LYS A 374 -6.53 16.14 27.14
C LYS A 374 -5.34 16.25 26.18
N ASP A 375 -4.33 15.40 26.37
CA ASP A 375 -3.09 15.43 25.59
C ASP A 375 -3.29 14.73 24.25
N PRO A 376 -3.26 15.44 23.10
CA PRO A 376 -3.46 14.84 21.78
C PRO A 376 -2.34 13.86 21.40
N TYR A 377 -1.13 14.04 21.95
CA TYR A 377 0.00 13.14 21.66
C TYR A 377 -0.21 11.77 22.29
N ILE A 378 -0.72 11.71 23.52
CA ILE A 378 -1.05 10.43 24.19
C ILE A 378 -2.14 9.70 23.42
N THR A 379 -3.19 10.41 22.98
CA THR A 379 -4.27 9.84 22.14
C THR A 379 -3.70 9.22 20.87
N SER A 380 -2.84 9.96 20.16
CA SER A 380 -2.22 9.48 18.90
C SER A 380 -1.37 8.23 19.13
N ILE A 381 -0.64 8.16 20.25
CA ILE A 381 0.16 6.98 20.61
C ILE A 381 -0.76 5.77 20.87
N ILE A 382 -1.86 5.96 21.63
CA ILE A 382 -2.81 4.87 21.92
C ILE A 382 -3.39 4.32 20.60
N LEU A 383 -3.91 5.18 19.72
CA LEU A 383 -4.54 4.76 18.47
C LEU A 383 -3.52 4.07 17.54
N SER A 384 -2.31 4.61 17.41
CA SER A 384 -1.27 4.01 16.58
C SER A 384 -0.70 2.72 17.18
N SER A 385 -0.67 2.58 18.51
CA SER A 385 -0.28 1.32 19.17
C SER A 385 -1.31 0.22 18.89
N VAL A 386 -2.60 0.51 19.02
CA VAL A 386 -3.68 -0.43 18.67
C VAL A 386 -3.53 -0.84 17.20
N ASN A 387 -3.32 0.12 16.30
CA ASN A 387 -3.16 -0.14 14.87
C ASN A 387 -1.96 -1.07 14.59
N PHE A 388 -0.79 -0.77 15.14
CA PHE A 388 0.44 -1.55 14.94
C PHE A 388 0.30 -2.98 15.50
N LEU A 389 -0.12 -3.12 16.75
CA LEU A 389 -0.25 -4.45 17.40
C LEU A 389 -1.30 -5.31 16.69
N SER A 390 -2.40 -4.69 16.24
CA SER A 390 -3.45 -5.40 15.50
C SER A 390 -2.99 -5.84 14.11
N THR A 391 -2.15 -5.05 13.44
CA THR A 391 -1.62 -5.40 12.11
C THR A 391 -0.76 -6.68 12.18
N ILE A 392 -0.05 -6.92 13.29
CA ILE A 392 0.70 -8.18 13.51
C ILE A 392 -0.26 -9.38 13.37
N LEU A 393 -1.42 -9.30 14.01
CA LEU A 393 -2.46 -10.34 13.90
C LEU A 393 -3.03 -10.42 12.49
N GLY A 394 -3.14 -9.27 11.81
CA GLY A 394 -3.65 -9.18 10.43
C GLY A 394 -2.85 -10.02 9.45
N ILE A 395 -1.52 -10.04 9.56
CA ILE A 395 -0.63 -10.85 8.71
C ILE A 395 -1.04 -12.33 8.76
N TYR A 396 -1.33 -12.84 9.96
CA TYR A 396 -1.76 -14.23 10.16
C TYR A 396 -3.16 -14.48 9.58
N TYR A 397 -4.12 -13.60 9.86
CA TYR A 397 -5.52 -13.81 9.47
C TYR A 397 -5.76 -13.66 7.97
N VAL A 398 -5.00 -12.81 7.27
CA VAL A 398 -5.08 -12.65 5.81
C VAL A 398 -4.78 -13.99 5.11
N GLU A 399 -3.78 -14.74 5.60
CA GLU A 399 -3.46 -16.06 5.05
C GLU A 399 -4.47 -17.12 5.49
N LYS A 400 -4.89 -17.09 6.74
CA LYS A 400 -5.78 -18.12 7.29
C LYS A 400 -7.19 -18.07 6.69
N TRP A 401 -7.81 -16.88 6.66
CA TRP A 401 -9.21 -16.72 6.23
C TRP A 401 -9.37 -16.58 4.72
N GLY A 402 -8.35 -16.11 4.02
CA GLY A 402 -8.45 -15.72 2.61
C GLY A 402 -8.88 -14.27 2.45
N ARG A 403 -8.72 -13.75 1.25
CA ARG A 403 -8.84 -12.30 1.01
C ARG A 403 -10.29 -11.83 1.02
N LYS A 404 -11.18 -12.55 0.31
CA LYS A 404 -12.62 -12.23 0.25
C LYS A 404 -13.28 -12.35 1.64
N THR A 405 -12.96 -13.43 2.35
CA THR A 405 -13.50 -13.70 3.70
C THR A 405 -13.06 -12.59 4.67
N CYS A 406 -11.78 -12.19 4.64
CA CYS A 406 -11.27 -11.07 5.44
C CYS A 406 -12.00 -9.77 5.15
N LEU A 407 -12.24 -9.46 3.87
CA LEU A 407 -12.99 -8.25 3.48
C LEU A 407 -14.40 -8.27 4.05
N LEU A 408 -15.12 -9.39 3.93
CA LEU A 408 -16.50 -9.51 4.39
C LEU A 408 -16.61 -9.43 5.91
N TYR A 409 -15.82 -10.21 6.64
CA TYR A 409 -15.81 -10.16 8.11
C TYR A 409 -15.35 -8.80 8.63
N GLY A 410 -14.29 -8.27 8.02
CA GLY A 410 -13.75 -6.96 8.39
C GLY A 410 -14.79 -5.85 8.21
N SER A 411 -15.34 -5.74 7.00
CA SER A 411 -16.30 -4.67 6.68
C SER A 411 -17.59 -4.77 7.50
N THR A 412 -18.05 -5.99 7.83
CA THR A 412 -19.22 -6.19 8.70
C THR A 412 -18.96 -5.69 10.12
N ASN A 413 -17.80 -6.02 10.70
CA ASN A 413 -17.42 -5.55 12.03
C ASN A 413 -17.19 -4.02 12.04
N LEU A 414 -16.51 -3.50 10.99
CA LEU A 414 -16.30 -2.05 10.84
C LEU A 414 -17.64 -1.31 10.77
N LEU A 415 -18.62 -1.84 10.03
CA LEU A 415 -19.97 -1.28 9.95
C LEU A 415 -20.63 -1.25 11.33
N PHE A 416 -20.55 -2.34 12.08
CA PHE A 416 -21.11 -2.42 13.44
C PHE A 416 -20.53 -1.35 14.36
N TYR A 417 -19.18 -1.25 14.41
CA TYR A 417 -18.52 -0.28 15.30
C TYR A 417 -18.72 1.16 14.82
N MET A 418 -18.74 1.41 13.51
CA MET A 418 -19.01 2.77 12.97
C MET A 418 -20.45 3.22 13.27
N MET A 419 -21.43 2.32 13.14
CA MET A 419 -22.83 2.62 13.49
C MET A 419 -22.98 2.90 14.99
N THR A 420 -22.31 2.09 15.83
CA THR A 420 -22.31 2.30 17.29
C THR A 420 -21.68 3.65 17.63
N TYR A 421 -20.52 3.97 17.04
CA TYR A 421 -19.83 5.25 17.24
C TYR A 421 -20.74 6.43 16.87
N ALA A 422 -21.32 6.39 15.66
CA ALA A 422 -22.19 7.47 15.17
C ALA A 422 -23.44 7.64 16.04
N THR A 423 -24.06 6.55 16.48
CA THR A 423 -25.29 6.56 17.28
C THR A 423 -25.02 7.06 18.71
N VAL A 424 -23.99 6.53 19.37
CA VAL A 424 -23.62 6.96 20.72
C VAL A 424 -23.17 8.42 20.71
N GLY A 425 -22.40 8.85 19.71
CA GLY A 425 -21.96 10.24 19.58
C GLY A 425 -23.10 11.21 19.29
N THR A 426 -24.11 10.81 18.51
CA THR A 426 -25.24 11.67 18.11
C THR A 426 -26.34 11.75 19.21
N PHE A 427 -26.69 10.62 19.80
CA PHE A 427 -27.84 10.50 20.70
C PHE A 427 -27.45 10.27 22.17
N GLY A 428 -26.19 9.87 22.41
CA GLY A 428 -25.68 9.71 23.77
C GLY A 428 -25.61 11.04 24.50
N ARG A 429 -26.01 11.04 25.77
CA ARG A 429 -25.77 12.19 26.64
C ARG A 429 -24.26 12.29 26.93
N GLU A 430 -23.77 13.48 27.17
CA GLU A 430 -22.37 13.71 27.57
C GLU A 430 -22.12 13.18 28.99
N THR A 431 -22.07 11.88 29.11
CA THR A 431 -21.79 11.17 30.35
C THR A 431 -20.42 10.44 30.22
N ASP A 432 -19.79 10.21 31.34
CA ASP A 432 -18.52 9.45 31.40
C ASP A 432 -18.68 8.08 30.74
N PHE A 433 -19.84 7.45 30.92
CA PHE A 433 -20.16 6.16 30.29
C PHE A 433 -20.15 6.26 28.75
N SER A 434 -20.82 7.25 28.15
CA SER A 434 -20.85 7.46 26.69
C SER A 434 -19.44 7.66 26.14
N ASN A 435 -18.63 8.47 26.84
CA ASN A 435 -17.26 8.77 26.42
C ASN A 435 -16.37 7.51 26.45
N ILE A 436 -16.49 6.67 27.48
CA ILE A 436 -15.77 5.40 27.58
C ILE A 436 -16.18 4.47 26.41
N VAL A 437 -17.48 4.38 26.12
CA VAL A 437 -17.98 3.56 25.00
C VAL A 437 -17.40 4.06 23.68
N LEU A 438 -17.34 5.36 23.44
CA LEU A 438 -16.77 5.95 22.21
C LEU A 438 -15.30 5.57 22.05
N ILE A 439 -14.51 5.59 23.12
CA ILE A 439 -13.09 5.20 23.10
C ILE A 439 -12.95 3.70 22.74
N ILE A 440 -13.71 2.84 23.45
CA ILE A 440 -13.65 1.38 23.20
C ILE A 440 -14.03 1.08 21.76
N VAL A 441 -15.11 1.67 21.27
CA VAL A 441 -15.61 1.46 19.90
C VAL A 441 -14.58 1.95 18.86
N THR A 442 -13.94 3.09 19.12
CA THR A 442 -12.86 3.61 18.25
C THR A 442 -11.68 2.62 18.18
N CYS A 443 -11.23 2.15 19.34
CA CYS A 443 -10.13 1.18 19.40
C CYS A 443 -10.51 -0.15 18.72
N CYS A 444 -11.75 -0.63 18.91
CA CYS A 444 -12.26 -1.84 18.23
C CYS A 444 -12.36 -1.65 16.71
N PHE A 445 -12.78 -0.47 16.26
CA PHE A 445 -12.82 -0.13 14.84
C PHE A 445 -11.41 -0.21 14.22
N ILE A 446 -10.42 0.44 14.86
CA ILE A 446 -9.02 0.42 14.40
C ILE A 446 -8.47 -1.01 14.40
N PHE A 447 -8.77 -1.79 15.44
CA PHE A 447 -8.38 -3.19 15.56
C PHE A 447 -8.88 -4.01 14.36
N TRP A 448 -10.18 -3.95 14.04
CA TRP A 448 -10.76 -4.70 12.92
C TRP A 448 -10.25 -4.20 11.57
N PHE A 449 -10.05 -2.90 11.42
CA PHE A 449 -9.43 -2.34 10.21
C PHE A 449 -8.01 -2.91 10.00
N ALA A 450 -7.19 -2.89 11.05
CA ALA A 450 -5.79 -3.30 11.00
C ALA A 450 -5.63 -4.81 10.74
N ILE A 451 -6.56 -5.63 11.24
CA ILE A 451 -6.53 -7.09 11.01
C ILE A 451 -6.98 -7.43 9.59
N THR A 452 -7.90 -6.66 9.01
CA THR A 452 -8.58 -7.04 7.77
C THR A 452 -8.32 -6.05 6.62
N LEU A 453 -9.10 -4.97 6.56
CA LEU A 453 -9.16 -4.07 5.41
C LEU A 453 -7.81 -3.38 5.12
N GLY A 454 -7.01 -3.09 6.14
CA GLY A 454 -5.69 -2.48 6.00
C GLY A 454 -4.76 -3.31 5.11
N PRO A 455 -4.35 -4.49 5.55
CA PRO A 455 -3.41 -5.32 4.78
C PRO A 455 -4.04 -5.99 3.56
N VAL A 456 -5.30 -6.49 3.65
CA VAL A 456 -5.97 -7.25 2.58
C VAL A 456 -6.08 -6.42 1.29
N THR A 457 -6.30 -5.13 1.38
CA THR A 457 -6.47 -4.26 0.20
C THR A 457 -5.22 -4.32 -0.70
N PHE A 458 -4.03 -4.18 -0.11
CA PHE A 458 -2.77 -4.23 -0.87
C PHE A 458 -2.46 -5.63 -1.40
N VAL A 459 -2.73 -6.66 -0.60
CA VAL A 459 -2.56 -8.07 -0.99
C VAL A 459 -3.44 -8.37 -2.21
N LEU A 460 -4.74 -8.10 -2.09
CA LEU A 460 -5.72 -8.39 -3.15
C LEU A 460 -5.38 -7.65 -4.45
N VAL A 461 -5.03 -6.36 -4.36
CA VAL A 461 -4.69 -5.56 -5.55
C VAL A 461 -3.39 -6.09 -6.19
N SER A 462 -2.42 -6.55 -5.41
CA SER A 462 -1.18 -7.12 -5.96
C SER A 462 -1.40 -8.47 -6.65
N GLU A 463 -2.41 -9.24 -6.22
CA GLU A 463 -2.76 -10.56 -6.77
C GLU A 463 -3.76 -10.48 -7.94
N LEU A 464 -4.54 -9.41 -8.04
CA LEU A 464 -5.64 -9.27 -8.99
C LEU A 464 -5.15 -9.13 -10.44
N PHE A 465 -3.95 -8.61 -10.67
CA PHE A 465 -3.45 -8.23 -11.99
C PHE A 465 -2.37 -9.19 -12.49
N PRO A 466 -2.46 -9.60 -13.79
CA PRO A 466 -1.39 -10.38 -14.40
C PRO A 466 -0.10 -9.56 -14.49
N LEU A 467 1.05 -10.24 -14.48
CA LEU A 467 2.39 -9.63 -14.43
C LEU A 467 2.60 -8.52 -15.48
N ARG A 468 2.10 -8.73 -16.71
CA ARG A 468 2.30 -7.81 -17.83
C ARG A 468 1.67 -6.42 -17.63
N THR A 469 0.55 -6.32 -16.89
CA THR A 469 -0.15 -5.05 -16.63
C THR A 469 -0.13 -4.66 -15.15
N ARG A 470 0.48 -5.46 -14.29
CA ARG A 470 0.46 -5.29 -12.81
C ARG A 470 0.95 -3.90 -12.41
N ALA A 471 2.09 -3.45 -12.93
CA ALA A 471 2.71 -2.18 -12.54
C ALA A 471 1.78 -0.99 -12.79
N ILE A 472 1.22 -0.89 -14.01
CA ILE A 472 0.35 0.23 -14.37
C ILE A 472 -1.00 0.14 -13.65
N SER A 473 -1.56 -1.06 -13.51
CA SER A 473 -2.84 -1.25 -12.83
C SER A 473 -2.72 -0.95 -11.33
N MET A 474 -1.65 -1.40 -10.68
CA MET A 474 -1.36 -1.06 -9.27
C MET A 474 -1.14 0.44 -9.10
N ALA A 475 -0.43 1.09 -10.03
CA ALA A 475 -0.20 2.54 -9.99
C ALA A 475 -1.53 3.32 -10.04
N ILE A 476 -2.46 2.91 -10.93
CA ILE A 476 -3.78 3.53 -11.06
C ILE A 476 -4.60 3.31 -9.77
N CYS A 477 -4.65 2.08 -9.25
CA CYS A 477 -5.37 1.75 -8.01
C CYS A 477 -4.82 2.55 -6.82
N THR A 478 -3.49 2.65 -6.70
CA THR A 478 -2.80 3.40 -5.64
C THR A 478 -3.06 4.91 -5.80
N PHE A 479 -3.07 5.43 -7.02
CA PHE A 479 -3.45 6.83 -7.29
C PHE A 479 -4.86 7.13 -6.77
N ILE A 480 -5.83 6.25 -7.06
CA ILE A 480 -7.22 6.41 -6.59
C ILE A 480 -7.28 6.37 -5.05
N ASN A 481 -6.54 5.48 -4.42
CA ASN A 481 -6.43 5.40 -2.95
C ASN A 481 -5.96 6.75 -2.37
N TRP A 482 -4.89 7.32 -2.92
CA TRP A 482 -4.35 8.60 -2.48
C TRP A 482 -5.30 9.77 -2.74
N MET A 483 -6.02 9.75 -3.88
CA MET A 483 -7.03 10.77 -4.20
C MET A 483 -8.14 10.80 -3.15
N PHE A 484 -8.65 9.62 -2.75
CA PHE A 484 -9.68 9.56 -1.71
C PHE A 484 -9.12 9.92 -0.33
N ASN A 485 -7.87 9.56 -0.04
CA ASN A 485 -7.21 10.01 1.19
C ASN A 485 -7.11 11.54 1.23
N PHE A 486 -6.70 12.17 0.13
CA PHE A 486 -6.66 13.63 -0.03
C PHE A 486 -8.04 14.26 0.23
N LEU A 487 -9.09 13.74 -0.43
CA LEU A 487 -10.44 14.27 -0.31
C LEU A 487 -10.95 14.16 1.13
N ILE A 488 -10.73 13.03 1.79
CA ILE A 488 -11.15 12.80 3.18
C ILE A 488 -10.39 13.75 4.11
N SER A 489 -9.07 13.86 3.98
CA SER A 489 -8.26 14.72 4.85
C SER A 489 -8.62 16.21 4.70
N LEU A 490 -8.99 16.63 3.48
CA LEU A 490 -9.39 18.02 3.20
C LEU A 490 -10.84 18.32 3.63
N LEU A 491 -11.77 17.41 3.32
CA LEU A 491 -13.21 17.67 3.52
C LEU A 491 -13.69 17.38 4.95
N THR A 492 -13.05 16.46 5.66
CA THR A 492 -13.50 16.01 6.99
C THR A 492 -13.63 17.19 7.99
N PRO A 493 -12.64 18.09 8.16
CA PRO A 493 -12.82 19.20 9.10
C PRO A 493 -14.02 20.06 8.77
N MET A 494 -14.24 20.35 7.48
CA MET A 494 -15.36 21.17 7.00
C MET A 494 -16.72 20.53 7.26
N ILE A 495 -16.78 19.21 7.16
CA ILE A 495 -18.03 18.43 7.33
C ILE A 495 -18.29 18.21 8.84
N VAL A 496 -17.26 17.84 9.60
CA VAL A 496 -17.36 17.61 11.06
C VAL A 496 -17.86 18.86 11.78
N SER A 497 -17.39 20.05 11.38
CA SER A 497 -17.84 21.32 11.98
C SER A 497 -19.34 21.56 11.82
N LYS A 498 -20.01 20.90 10.85
CA LYS A 498 -21.45 21.06 10.57
C LYS A 498 -22.31 19.92 11.10
N ILE A 499 -21.83 18.67 11.01
CA ILE A 499 -22.66 17.49 11.30
C ILE A 499 -22.08 16.58 12.40
N ASP A 500 -20.88 16.88 12.89
CA ASP A 500 -20.22 16.21 14.01
C ASP A 500 -20.22 14.67 13.85
N PHE A 501 -20.65 13.91 14.85
CA PHE A 501 -20.68 12.43 14.86
C PHE A 501 -21.55 11.82 13.75
N LYS A 502 -22.48 12.58 13.17
CA LYS A 502 -23.35 12.12 12.07
C LYS A 502 -22.56 11.76 10.81
N LEU A 503 -21.32 12.26 10.67
CA LEU A 503 -20.41 11.86 9.57
C LEU A 503 -20.17 10.34 9.59
N GLY A 504 -20.20 9.71 10.77
CA GLY A 504 -20.08 8.25 10.92
C GLY A 504 -21.15 7.48 10.13
N TYR A 505 -22.36 8.00 9.98
CA TYR A 505 -23.41 7.35 9.18
C TYR A 505 -23.06 7.34 7.69
N ILE A 506 -22.36 8.37 7.19
CA ILE A 506 -21.90 8.42 5.80
C ILE A 506 -20.85 7.30 5.57
N PHE A 507 -19.88 7.18 6.49
CA PHE A 507 -18.88 6.10 6.43
C PHE A 507 -19.54 4.72 6.57
N ALA A 508 -20.55 4.59 7.43
CA ALA A 508 -21.31 3.33 7.58
C ALA A 508 -22.03 2.95 6.28
N ALA A 509 -22.61 3.91 5.56
CA ALA A 509 -23.22 3.67 4.25
C ALA A 509 -22.16 3.17 3.22
N CYS A 510 -20.98 3.75 3.25
CA CYS A 510 -19.86 3.30 2.38
C CYS A 510 -19.41 1.87 2.74
N LEU A 511 -19.37 1.53 4.03
CA LEU A 511 -19.03 0.17 4.50
C LEU A 511 -20.10 -0.84 4.07
N LEU A 512 -21.37 -0.47 4.13
CA LEU A 512 -22.47 -1.32 3.64
C LEU A 512 -22.32 -1.56 2.13
N ALA A 513 -21.96 -0.51 1.38
CA ALA A 513 -21.70 -0.63 -0.06
C ALA A 513 -20.48 -1.55 -0.32
N LEU A 514 -19.43 -1.47 0.50
CA LEU A 514 -18.27 -2.36 0.41
C LEU A 514 -18.65 -3.82 0.63
N ILE A 515 -19.55 -4.11 1.60
CA ILE A 515 -20.05 -5.47 1.84
C ILE A 515 -20.75 -6.01 0.59
N UNK A 516 -21.40 -5.21 0.18
CA UNK A 516 -22.06 -5.54 -0.93
C UNK A 516 -21.29 -5.79 -2.10
N PHE A 517 -20.48 -4.97 -2.40
CA PHE A 517 -19.50 -5.06 -3.48
C PHE A 517 -18.59 -6.30 -3.33
N SER A 518 -18.05 -6.50 -2.16
CA SER A 518 -17.14 -7.63 -1.88
C SER A 518 -17.81 -8.99 -2.05
N TRP A 519 -19.08 -9.10 -1.64
CA TRP A 519 -19.83 -10.34 -1.76
C TRP A 519 -20.07 -10.72 -3.22
N ILE A 520 -20.44 -9.75 -4.06
CA ILE A 520 -20.88 -9.98 -5.45
C ILE A 520 -19.68 -10.06 -6.41
N LEU A 521 -18.74 -9.13 -6.32
CA LEU A 521 -17.76 -8.86 -7.38
C LEU A 521 -16.33 -9.29 -7.05
N VAL A 522 -15.96 -9.35 -5.76
CA VAL A 522 -14.57 -9.67 -5.40
C VAL A 522 -14.37 -11.19 -5.48
N PRO A 523 -13.40 -11.66 -6.29
CA PRO A 523 -13.05 -13.08 -6.30
C PRO A 523 -12.23 -13.45 -5.07
N GLU A 524 -12.22 -14.71 -4.66
CA GLU A 524 -11.23 -15.20 -3.70
C GLU A 524 -9.94 -15.48 -4.45
N THR A 525 -8.87 -14.80 -4.04
CA THR A 525 -7.55 -14.92 -4.69
C THR A 525 -6.61 -15.88 -3.94
N LYS A 526 -7.01 -16.34 -2.75
CA LYS A 526 -6.25 -17.35 -2.03
C LYS A 526 -6.33 -18.69 -2.77
N GLU A 527 -5.18 -19.29 -3.05
CA GLU A 527 -5.13 -20.64 -3.61
C GLU A 527 -5.79 -21.64 -2.65
N LYS A 528 -6.64 -22.47 -3.21
CA LYS A 528 -7.21 -23.60 -2.45
C LYS A 528 -6.16 -24.71 -2.38
N GLU A 529 -5.82 -25.16 -1.18
CA GLU A 529 -4.97 -26.34 -0.94
C GLU A 529 -5.57 -27.59 -1.55
#